data_716f74717807d2592b348eaab97b3c67
#
_entry.id   716f74717807d2592b348eaab97b3c67
#
_cell.length_a   1.000
_cell.length_b   1.000
_cell.length_c   1.000
_cell.angle_alpha   90.00
_cell.angle_beta   90.00
_cell.angle_gamma   90.00
#
_symmetry.space_group_name_H-M   'P 1'
#
loop_
_entity.id
_entity.type
_entity.pdbx_description
1 polymer ?
#
loop_
_entity_poly.entity_id
_entity_poly.type
_entity_poly.pdbx_seq_one_letter_code
_entity_poly.pdbx_strand_id
1 'polypeptide(L)'
;MATRFIAKHGLKSNINRLTLSEGEIAIAYSDDKSEAEIYVGGNDNTPIPAAGASMKTKNQIFVVCDGDHDELKLQAAIDSAPYKSIIYPVGELCVITNANMKSGYGMTGTNNGVAIPLKGGMTLDGSMCDTIMFKNTNPVAKQYVFHLPEGAKMQNVKFTEDTDTVTADTVNPTVLLAQSSSQIISCTFYDIFSTHQFGVSTFEMSNVLFLNNVIDTFAGAPANNLTNEIKIAGNSFVMGNKFLNFTQKEQTLGYMLQTSTVIFVNNYMSGFTNCSIDLGKKIVGNIFKTFTDCSIDISGEISDNEFTTITQNTKTPFISTTGITLISGNRMAVIKINAEYIDFIECGNYTVICGNYMHISAGPASGQCNLITAGSKTFIADNMFRAMTPVTANADFSIIYSDGKTVVKNNVTNATSIGTFGDTCVVDGNVTGW
;
A
#
# COMPACT_ATOMS: atom_id res chain seq x y z
N MET A 1 -9.01 -34.86 10.74
CA MET A 1 -9.32 -34.43 12.11
C MET A 1 -8.24 -33.46 12.54
N ALA A 2 -8.57 -32.23 12.83
CA ALA A 2 -7.61 -31.27 13.39
C ALA A 2 -7.49 -31.57 14.89
N THR A 3 -6.37 -32.10 15.31
CA THR A 3 -6.08 -32.33 16.72
C THR A 3 -5.79 -31.00 17.38
N ARG A 4 -6.70 -30.53 18.21
CA ARG A 4 -6.51 -29.29 18.98
C ARG A 4 -5.48 -29.58 20.07
N PHE A 5 -4.34 -28.95 19.94
CA PHE A 5 -3.28 -29.07 20.95
C PHE A 5 -3.57 -28.06 22.07
N ILE A 6 -3.86 -28.53 23.26
CA ILE A 6 -4.06 -27.70 24.45
C ILE A 6 -2.88 -27.94 25.38
N ALA A 7 -1.96 -26.95 25.45
CA ALA A 7 -0.89 -26.97 26.43
C ALA A 7 -1.44 -26.53 27.81
N LYS A 8 -1.06 -27.22 28.87
CA LYS A 8 -1.27 -26.72 30.25
C LYS A 8 -0.37 -25.48 30.43
N HIS A 9 -0.85 -24.49 31.14
CA HIS A 9 -0.07 -23.28 31.42
C HIS A 9 -0.27 -22.82 32.86
N GLY A 10 0.76 -22.18 33.43
CA GLY A 10 0.73 -21.69 34.81
C GLY A 10 2.03 -21.00 35.21
N LEU A 11 2.10 -20.61 36.49
CA LEU A 11 3.32 -20.02 37.03
C LEU A 11 4.40 -21.08 37.27
N LYS A 12 5.67 -20.72 37.02
CA LYS A 12 6.83 -21.60 37.23
C LYS A 12 6.96 -22.08 38.68
N SER A 13 6.61 -21.24 39.64
CA SER A 13 6.55 -21.57 41.07
C SER A 13 5.64 -22.75 41.37
N ASN A 14 4.68 -23.07 40.52
CA ASN A 14 3.72 -24.14 40.64
C ASN A 14 4.07 -25.41 39.80
N ILE A 15 5.14 -25.38 39.03
CA ILE A 15 5.44 -26.45 38.05
C ILE A 15 5.64 -27.81 38.73
N ASN A 16 6.26 -27.83 39.90
CA ASN A 16 6.51 -29.06 40.67
C ASN A 16 5.23 -29.70 41.22
N ARG A 17 4.08 -29.01 41.16
CA ARG A 17 2.77 -29.48 41.55
C ARG A 17 1.94 -29.96 40.35
N LEU A 18 2.47 -29.78 39.15
CA LEU A 18 1.78 -30.13 37.92
C LEU A 18 2.12 -31.56 37.55
N THR A 19 1.11 -32.41 37.37
CA THR A 19 1.26 -33.71 36.80
C THR A 19 1.06 -33.65 35.31
N LEU A 20 2.08 -34.08 34.54
CA LEU A 20 2.02 -34.13 33.09
C LEU A 20 2.11 -35.61 32.66
N SER A 21 1.16 -36.11 31.89
CA SER A 21 1.26 -37.43 31.25
C SER A 21 2.44 -37.43 30.27
N GLU A 22 2.98 -38.60 29.98
CA GLU A 22 4.08 -38.77 29.04
C GLU A 22 3.78 -38.04 27.69
N GLY A 23 4.67 -37.14 27.28
CA GLY A 23 4.53 -36.35 26.05
C GLY A 23 3.56 -35.17 26.15
N GLU A 24 2.87 -34.96 27.28
CA GLU A 24 2.05 -33.77 27.51
C GLU A 24 2.93 -32.55 27.70
N ILE A 25 2.51 -31.39 27.12
CA ILE A 25 3.29 -30.16 27.16
C ILE A 25 2.67 -29.19 28.17
N ALA A 26 3.52 -28.53 28.96
CA ALA A 26 3.14 -27.40 29.77
C ALA A 26 4.04 -26.18 29.50
N ILE A 27 3.47 -25.00 29.64
CA ILE A 27 4.18 -23.71 29.57
C ILE A 27 4.13 -23.10 30.96
N ALA A 28 5.27 -22.90 31.58
CA ALA A 28 5.39 -22.30 32.90
C ALA A 28 6.00 -20.88 32.78
N TYR A 29 5.35 -19.91 33.39
CA TYR A 29 5.81 -18.52 33.39
C TYR A 29 6.48 -18.18 34.71
N SER A 30 7.51 -17.29 34.68
CA SER A 30 7.99 -16.62 35.87
C SER A 30 6.86 -15.87 36.59
N ASP A 31 7.03 -15.56 37.86
CA ASP A 31 5.97 -14.86 38.64
C ASP A 31 5.64 -13.47 38.07
N ASP A 32 6.61 -12.83 37.46
CA ASP A 32 6.45 -11.56 36.73
C ASP A 32 6.05 -11.77 35.24
N LYS A 33 5.85 -13.03 34.82
CA LYS A 33 5.53 -13.42 33.45
C LYS A 33 6.53 -12.94 32.38
N SER A 34 7.73 -12.55 32.77
CA SER A 34 8.78 -12.11 31.87
C SER A 34 9.52 -13.26 31.19
N GLU A 35 9.41 -14.46 31.72
CA GLU A 35 10.04 -15.67 31.18
C GLU A 35 9.01 -16.82 31.10
N ALA A 36 9.10 -17.64 30.07
CA ALA A 36 8.35 -18.89 29.96
C ALA A 36 9.31 -20.06 29.68
N GLU A 37 9.04 -21.18 30.26
CA GLU A 37 9.75 -22.43 30.01
C GLU A 37 8.77 -23.48 29.52
N ILE A 38 9.23 -24.33 28.62
CA ILE A 38 8.44 -25.47 28.15
C ILE A 38 8.86 -26.72 28.94
N TYR A 39 7.88 -27.42 29.44
CA TYR A 39 8.05 -28.70 30.13
C TYR A 39 7.30 -29.77 29.34
N VAL A 40 7.88 -30.97 29.33
CA VAL A 40 7.26 -32.17 28.75
C VAL A 40 7.09 -33.21 29.86
N GLY A 41 5.98 -33.87 29.88
CA GLY A 41 5.73 -34.96 30.83
C GLY A 41 6.69 -36.13 30.58
N GLY A 42 7.39 -36.56 31.64
CA GLY A 42 8.21 -37.74 31.62
C GLY A 42 7.42 -39.02 31.96
N ASN A 43 8.08 -40.16 31.88
CA ASN A 43 7.46 -41.47 32.11
C ASN A 43 6.91 -41.67 33.54
N ASP A 44 7.35 -40.85 34.49
CA ASP A 44 6.90 -40.80 35.88
C ASP A 44 5.87 -39.70 36.15
N ASN A 45 5.32 -39.10 35.10
CA ASN A 45 4.40 -37.97 35.15
C ASN A 45 5.00 -36.70 35.77
N THR A 46 6.31 -36.58 35.87
CA THR A 46 7.00 -35.37 36.31
C THR A 46 7.24 -34.41 35.12
N PRO A 47 7.13 -33.11 35.33
CA PRO A 47 7.52 -32.15 34.32
C PRO A 47 9.03 -32.13 34.12
N ILE A 48 9.51 -32.41 32.92
CA ILE A 48 10.91 -32.34 32.53
C ILE A 48 11.09 -31.06 31.65
N PRO A 49 12.04 -30.19 31.99
CA PRO A 49 12.37 -29.05 31.10
C PRO A 49 12.78 -29.59 29.73
N ALA A 50 12.13 -29.16 28.65
CA ALA A 50 12.54 -29.58 27.32
C ALA A 50 13.93 -28.98 27.03
N ALA A 51 14.94 -29.84 26.88
CA ALA A 51 16.31 -29.41 26.64
C ALA A 51 16.40 -28.54 25.40
N GLY A 52 16.85 -27.30 25.53
CA GLY A 52 16.95 -26.32 24.48
C GLY A 52 15.66 -25.56 24.18
N ALA A 53 14.56 -25.86 24.86
CA ALA A 53 13.27 -25.18 24.71
C ALA A 53 13.00 -24.15 25.83
N SER A 54 14.04 -23.64 26.48
CA SER A 54 13.93 -22.38 27.20
C SER A 54 13.61 -21.33 26.14
N MET A 55 12.34 -21.14 25.84
CA MET A 55 11.88 -19.91 25.25
C MET A 55 12.15 -18.84 26.31
N LYS A 56 13.36 -18.27 26.27
CA LYS A 56 13.60 -17.02 26.97
C LYS A 56 12.65 -16.03 26.34
N THR A 57 11.46 -15.88 26.93
CA THR A 57 10.50 -14.85 26.57
C THR A 57 10.98 -13.45 26.96
N LYS A 58 12.29 -13.34 27.33
CA LYS A 58 12.92 -12.06 27.71
C LYS A 58 12.61 -10.92 26.74
N ASN A 59 12.20 -11.25 25.52
CA ASN A 59 11.90 -10.30 24.49
C ASN A 59 10.42 -10.29 24.03
N GLN A 60 9.54 -11.03 24.73
CA GLN A 60 8.09 -11.03 24.44
C GLN A 60 7.34 -10.35 25.58
N ILE A 61 6.61 -9.30 25.27
CA ILE A 61 5.88 -8.49 26.26
C ILE A 61 4.42 -8.45 25.83
N PHE A 62 3.56 -8.95 26.69
CA PHE A 62 2.11 -8.99 26.48
C PHE A 62 1.48 -7.81 27.20
N VAL A 63 0.77 -6.97 26.47
CA VAL A 63 0.10 -5.78 26.98
C VAL A 63 -1.40 -5.98 26.89
N VAL A 64 -2.05 -6.17 28.02
CA VAL A 64 -3.51 -6.33 28.05
C VAL A 64 -4.16 -4.98 27.78
N CYS A 65 -4.92 -4.92 26.70
CA CYS A 65 -5.74 -3.79 26.30
C CYS A 65 -7.16 -3.98 26.84
N ASP A 66 -7.73 -2.95 27.42
CA ASP A 66 -9.10 -2.95 27.96
C ASP A 66 -10.02 -1.90 27.30
N GLY A 67 -9.51 -1.26 26.25
CA GLY A 67 -10.25 -0.29 25.46
C GLY A 67 -10.25 1.14 26.02
N ASP A 68 -9.35 1.43 26.98
CA ASP A 68 -9.22 2.77 27.55
C ASP A 68 -7.75 3.19 27.70
N HIS A 69 -7.36 4.23 26.96
CA HIS A 69 -6.00 4.80 27.01
C HIS A 69 -4.88 3.75 26.94
N ASP A 70 -5.05 2.75 26.09
CA ASP A 70 -4.11 1.63 25.95
C ASP A 70 -2.75 2.08 25.40
N GLU A 71 -2.67 3.29 24.80
CA GLU A 71 -1.39 3.90 24.42
C GLU A 71 -0.44 4.03 25.62
N LEU A 72 -0.93 4.33 26.83
CA LEU A 72 -0.09 4.46 28.02
C LEU A 72 0.52 3.12 28.44
N LYS A 73 -0.26 2.03 28.34
CA LYS A 73 0.21 0.67 28.65
C LYS A 73 1.26 0.21 27.64
N LEU A 74 0.99 0.44 26.35
CA LEU A 74 1.93 0.11 25.26
C LEU A 74 3.22 0.94 25.38
N GLN A 75 3.12 2.24 25.69
CA GLN A 75 4.29 3.11 25.90
C GLN A 75 5.14 2.63 27.08
N ALA A 76 4.52 2.28 28.21
CA ALA A 76 5.23 1.76 29.38
C ALA A 76 5.96 0.43 29.05
N ALA A 77 5.29 -0.45 28.31
CA ALA A 77 5.88 -1.70 27.85
C ALA A 77 7.08 -1.45 26.91
N ILE A 78 6.93 -0.54 25.93
CA ILE A 78 8.00 -0.17 25.00
C ILE A 78 9.18 0.46 25.73
N ASP A 79 8.92 1.35 26.71
CA ASP A 79 9.98 2.03 27.46
C ASP A 79 10.82 1.07 28.28
N SER A 80 10.18 0.09 28.93
CA SER A 80 10.85 -0.91 29.77
C SER A 80 11.46 -2.06 28.98
N ALA A 81 11.03 -2.25 27.72
CA ALA A 81 11.43 -3.38 26.92
C ALA A 81 12.92 -3.37 26.54
N PRO A 82 13.63 -4.52 26.60
CA PRO A 82 14.95 -4.68 26.04
C PRO A 82 14.97 -4.50 24.51
N TYR A 83 16.15 -4.29 23.96
CA TYR A 83 16.35 -4.25 22.52
C TYR A 83 15.88 -5.55 21.84
N LYS A 84 15.24 -5.43 20.66
CA LYS A 84 14.64 -6.53 19.88
C LYS A 84 13.47 -7.23 20.57
N SER A 85 12.78 -6.57 21.48
CA SER A 85 11.55 -7.12 22.06
C SER A 85 10.40 -7.14 21.06
N ILE A 86 9.49 -8.09 21.28
CA ILE A 86 8.21 -8.18 20.59
C ILE A 86 7.13 -7.75 21.57
N ILE A 87 6.37 -6.74 21.18
CA ILE A 87 5.23 -6.23 21.96
C ILE A 87 3.96 -6.83 21.36
N TYR A 88 3.18 -7.52 22.17
CA TYR A 88 1.88 -8.08 21.83
C TYR A 88 0.78 -7.30 22.55
N PRO A 89 0.02 -6.41 21.89
CA PRO A 89 -1.27 -6.00 22.43
C PRO A 89 -2.18 -7.23 22.49
N VAL A 90 -2.91 -7.38 23.60
CA VAL A 90 -3.76 -8.55 23.87
C VAL A 90 -5.16 -8.07 24.22
N GLY A 91 -6.17 -8.51 23.48
CA GLY A 91 -7.57 -8.17 23.72
C GLY A 91 -8.40 -8.12 22.45
N GLU A 92 -9.70 -7.91 22.60
CA GLU A 92 -10.60 -7.72 21.45
C GLU A 92 -10.41 -6.33 20.84
N LEU A 93 -10.21 -5.31 21.67
CA LEU A 93 -10.05 -3.92 21.25
C LEU A 93 -8.93 -3.24 22.04
N CYS A 94 -7.99 -2.67 21.34
CA CYS A 94 -6.96 -1.78 21.87
C CYS A 94 -7.25 -0.35 21.42
N VAL A 95 -7.60 0.55 22.35
CA VAL A 95 -7.92 1.95 22.02
C VAL A 95 -6.71 2.84 22.27
N ILE A 96 -6.26 3.49 21.20
CA ILE A 96 -5.17 4.45 21.20
C ILE A 96 -5.76 5.85 21.03
N THR A 97 -5.32 6.81 21.83
CA THR A 97 -5.70 8.21 21.68
C THR A 97 -4.48 9.11 21.49
N ASN A 98 -4.71 10.33 21.04
CA ASN A 98 -3.66 11.35 20.99
C ASN A 98 -3.63 12.26 22.24
N ALA A 99 -4.27 11.85 23.32
CA ALA A 99 -4.21 12.58 24.60
C ALA A 99 -2.82 12.51 25.26
N ASN A 100 -2.11 11.39 25.10
CA ASN A 100 -0.86 11.07 25.78
C ASN A 100 0.30 10.83 24.80
N MET A 101 0.52 11.77 23.90
CA MET A 101 1.58 11.68 22.91
C MET A 101 2.98 11.86 23.53
N LYS A 102 3.92 11.01 23.15
CA LYS A 102 5.34 11.15 23.53
C LYS A 102 6.08 12.01 22.53
N SER A 103 6.94 12.91 23.03
CA SER A 103 7.83 13.76 22.24
C SER A 103 9.26 13.21 22.18
N GLY A 104 10.07 13.68 21.24
CA GLY A 104 11.53 13.44 21.24
C GLY A 104 12.04 12.27 20.41
N TYR A 105 11.22 11.55 19.67
CA TYR A 105 11.64 10.39 18.85
C TYR A 105 12.27 10.79 17.49
N GLY A 106 13.27 11.64 17.50
CA GLY A 106 13.94 12.12 16.28
C GLY A 106 13.13 13.13 15.47
N MET A 107 12.02 13.59 16.02
CA MET A 107 11.15 14.58 15.37
C MET A 107 11.50 15.98 15.83
N THR A 108 11.68 16.88 14.88
CA THR A 108 11.98 18.30 15.12
C THR A 108 10.69 19.12 15.07
N GLY A 109 10.35 19.81 16.15
CA GLY A 109 9.20 20.73 16.23
C GLY A 109 8.46 20.67 17.56
N THR A 110 7.75 21.72 17.89
CA THR A 110 7.12 21.92 19.22
C THR A 110 5.83 21.12 19.44
N ASN A 111 5.23 20.51 18.40
CA ASN A 111 3.96 19.78 18.49
C ASN A 111 4.05 18.34 17.96
N ASN A 112 5.25 17.79 17.86
CA ASN A 112 5.45 16.44 17.35
C ASN A 112 5.31 15.43 18.48
N GLY A 113 4.22 14.69 18.46
CA GLY A 113 3.94 13.61 19.40
C GLY A 113 3.68 12.29 18.69
N VAL A 114 4.02 11.19 19.35
CA VAL A 114 3.74 9.82 18.87
C VAL A 114 2.95 9.07 19.91
N ALA A 115 1.87 8.41 19.50
CA ALA A 115 1.11 7.55 20.39
C ALA A 115 1.87 6.24 20.69
N ILE A 116 2.39 5.58 19.67
CA ILE A 116 3.11 4.30 19.80
C ILE A 116 4.51 4.43 19.18
N PRO A 117 5.51 4.87 19.97
CA PRO A 117 6.88 5.04 19.51
C PRO A 117 7.70 3.76 19.70
N LEU A 118 7.80 2.90 18.71
CA LEU A 118 8.69 1.74 18.81
C LEU A 118 10.16 2.18 18.93
N LYS A 119 10.99 1.35 19.53
CA LYS A 119 12.45 1.51 19.49
C LYS A 119 13.04 0.73 18.32
N GLY A 120 14.24 1.09 17.86
CA GLY A 120 14.91 0.38 16.78
C GLY A 120 15.03 -1.12 17.05
N GLY A 121 14.74 -1.92 16.03
CA GLY A 121 14.76 -3.38 16.12
C GLY A 121 13.61 -4.03 16.89
N MET A 122 12.67 -3.28 17.48
CA MET A 122 11.47 -3.83 18.11
C MET A 122 10.42 -4.28 17.11
N THR A 123 9.56 -5.19 17.55
CA THR A 123 8.39 -5.63 16.78
C THR A 123 7.11 -5.33 17.56
N LEU A 124 6.14 -4.71 16.89
CA LEU A 124 4.75 -4.70 17.32
C LEU A 124 4.02 -5.82 16.56
N ASP A 125 3.50 -6.80 17.28
CA ASP A 125 2.76 -7.92 16.68
C ASP A 125 1.31 -7.92 17.15
N GLY A 126 0.39 -7.60 16.25
CA GLY A 126 -1.05 -7.51 16.50
C GLY A 126 -1.77 -8.85 16.51
N SER A 127 -1.09 -9.98 16.41
CA SER A 127 -1.73 -11.30 16.28
C SER A 127 -2.60 -11.71 17.48
N MET A 128 -2.49 -11.03 18.61
CA MET A 128 -3.25 -11.29 19.84
C MET A 128 -4.29 -10.18 20.16
N CYS A 129 -4.48 -9.25 19.24
CA CYS A 129 -5.47 -8.19 19.35
C CYS A 129 -6.36 -8.19 18.10
N ASP A 130 -7.68 -8.20 18.28
CA ASP A 130 -8.57 -8.23 17.12
C ASP A 130 -8.54 -6.92 16.35
N THR A 131 -8.48 -5.79 17.05
CA THR A 131 -8.42 -4.46 16.43
C THR A 131 -7.70 -3.44 17.32
N ILE A 132 -6.85 -2.63 16.71
CA ILE A 132 -6.31 -1.40 17.30
C ILE A 132 -7.08 -0.24 16.69
N MET A 133 -7.79 0.53 17.52
CA MET A 133 -8.59 1.68 17.11
C MET A 133 -7.95 2.98 17.57
N PHE A 134 -7.82 3.94 16.68
CA PHE A 134 -7.38 5.28 17.02
C PHE A 134 -8.56 6.23 17.20
N LYS A 135 -8.57 6.98 18.31
CA LYS A 135 -9.52 8.08 18.58
C LYS A 135 -8.81 9.42 18.62
N ASN A 136 -9.26 10.35 17.80
CA ASN A 136 -8.71 11.70 17.77
C ASN A 136 -9.38 12.59 18.83
N THR A 137 -8.80 12.62 20.02
CA THR A 137 -9.31 13.40 21.16
C THR A 137 -8.75 14.82 21.23
N ASN A 138 -7.66 15.08 20.49
CA ASN A 138 -6.98 16.38 20.46
C ASN A 138 -6.42 16.66 19.05
N PRO A 139 -7.22 17.21 18.12
CA PRO A 139 -6.80 17.44 16.75
C PRO A 139 -5.74 18.55 16.68
N VAL A 140 -4.48 18.16 16.73
CA VAL A 140 -3.31 19.04 16.64
C VAL A 140 -2.43 18.60 15.48
N ALA A 141 -1.86 19.57 14.76
CA ALA A 141 -0.96 19.32 13.65
C ALA A 141 0.31 18.54 14.06
N LYS A 142 0.85 17.76 13.14
CA LYS A 142 2.11 17.01 13.26
C LYS A 142 2.14 16.00 14.40
N GLN A 143 1.11 15.19 14.50
CA GLN A 143 1.06 14.03 15.37
C GLN A 143 1.17 12.73 14.55
N TYR A 144 1.59 11.65 15.20
CA TYR A 144 1.78 10.34 14.58
C TYR A 144 1.18 9.26 15.47
N VAL A 145 0.46 8.30 14.88
CA VAL A 145 -0.06 7.16 15.65
C VAL A 145 1.06 6.16 15.89
N PHE A 146 1.70 5.67 14.83
CA PHE A 146 2.82 4.75 14.93
C PHE A 146 4.11 5.37 14.38
N HIS A 147 5.20 5.19 15.13
CA HIS A 147 6.55 5.47 14.65
C HIS A 147 7.41 4.21 14.67
N LEU A 148 7.88 3.83 13.51
CA LEU A 148 8.79 2.71 13.29
C LEU A 148 10.16 3.25 12.89
N PRO A 149 11.11 3.37 13.84
CA PRO A 149 12.48 3.75 13.54
C PRO A 149 13.23 2.61 12.84
N GLU A 150 14.50 2.83 12.55
CA GLU A 150 15.35 1.88 11.84
C GLU A 150 15.27 0.45 12.40
N GLY A 151 15.01 -0.51 11.53
CA GLY A 151 14.93 -1.93 11.85
C GLY A 151 13.72 -2.34 12.69
N ALA A 152 12.79 -1.42 13.02
CA ALA A 152 11.55 -1.78 13.69
C ALA A 152 10.60 -2.52 12.76
N LYS A 153 9.73 -3.33 13.34
CA LYS A 153 8.75 -4.12 12.60
C LYS A 153 7.34 -3.94 13.15
N MET A 154 6.37 -3.86 12.28
CA MET A 154 4.95 -3.98 12.60
C MET A 154 4.37 -5.14 11.79
N GLN A 155 3.69 -6.07 12.45
CA GLN A 155 3.10 -7.22 11.77
C GLN A 155 1.76 -7.61 12.35
N ASN A 156 0.90 -8.20 11.51
CA ASN A 156 -0.40 -8.75 11.89
C ASN A 156 -1.33 -7.74 12.59
N VAL A 157 -1.07 -6.46 12.46
CA VAL A 157 -1.88 -5.40 13.06
C VAL A 157 -3.11 -5.15 12.21
N LYS A 158 -4.29 -5.17 12.82
CA LYS A 158 -5.51 -4.63 12.26
C LYS A 158 -5.77 -3.28 12.89
N PHE A 159 -5.76 -2.24 12.10
CA PHE A 159 -5.90 -0.87 12.53
C PHE A 159 -7.09 -0.19 11.87
N THR A 160 -7.82 0.60 12.65
CA THR A 160 -8.89 1.47 12.16
C THR A 160 -8.87 2.81 12.87
N GLU A 161 -9.45 3.80 12.25
CA GLU A 161 -9.76 5.08 12.90
C GLU A 161 -11.22 5.10 13.33
N ASP A 162 -11.49 5.72 14.50
CA ASP A 162 -12.83 5.89 15.00
C ASP A 162 -13.57 6.98 14.21
N THR A 163 -14.55 6.58 13.41
CA THR A 163 -15.29 7.48 12.52
C THR A 163 -16.10 8.57 13.22
N ASP A 164 -16.31 8.46 14.53
CA ASP A 164 -16.98 9.47 15.33
C ASP A 164 -16.03 10.63 15.72
N THR A 165 -14.73 10.35 15.82
CA THR A 165 -13.71 11.32 16.24
C THR A 165 -12.72 11.69 15.13
N VAL A 166 -12.54 10.81 14.15
CA VAL A 166 -11.70 11.01 12.97
C VAL A 166 -12.61 11.15 11.76
N THR A 167 -12.64 12.31 11.15
CA THR A 167 -13.49 12.58 9.99
C THR A 167 -12.69 13.19 8.85
N ALA A 168 -13.31 13.22 7.68
CA ALA A 168 -12.71 13.86 6.49
C ALA A 168 -12.49 15.39 6.67
N ASP A 169 -13.03 16.02 7.68
CA ASP A 169 -12.94 17.47 7.93
C ASP A 169 -12.09 17.81 9.19
N THR A 170 -11.55 16.81 9.88
CA THR A 170 -10.69 17.01 11.05
C THR A 170 -9.21 17.01 10.69
N VAL A 171 -8.39 17.67 11.50
CA VAL A 171 -6.93 17.54 11.43
C VAL A 171 -6.55 16.21 12.07
N ASN A 172 -6.20 15.23 11.25
CA ASN A 172 -5.88 13.88 11.70
C ASN A 172 -4.37 13.68 11.78
N PRO A 173 -3.85 12.81 12.65
CA PRO A 173 -2.44 12.50 12.71
C PRO A 173 -2.00 11.65 11.50
N THR A 174 -0.71 11.61 11.24
CA THR A 174 -0.11 10.58 10.39
C THR A 174 -0.30 9.22 11.04
N VAL A 175 -0.90 8.28 10.33
CA VAL A 175 -1.12 6.92 10.85
C VAL A 175 0.21 6.21 11.07
N LEU A 176 1.11 6.31 10.10
CA LEU A 176 2.36 5.58 10.14
C LEU A 176 3.53 6.41 9.61
N LEU A 177 4.53 6.60 10.47
CA LEU A 177 5.86 7.06 10.09
C LEU A 177 6.84 5.88 10.20
N ALA A 178 7.35 5.40 9.07
CA ALA A 178 8.27 4.27 9.02
C ALA A 178 9.57 4.65 8.31
N GLN A 179 10.69 4.36 8.96
CA GLN A 179 12.02 4.77 8.52
C GLN A 179 12.92 3.58 8.17
N SER A 180 14.10 3.88 7.71
CA SER A 180 15.10 2.97 7.12
C SER A 180 15.11 1.55 7.69
N SER A 181 15.02 0.57 6.80
CA SER A 181 15.02 -0.86 7.12
C SER A 181 13.88 -1.34 8.02
N SER A 182 12.85 -0.53 8.25
CA SER A 182 11.66 -0.98 8.95
C SER A 182 10.79 -1.86 8.06
N GLN A 183 9.93 -2.67 8.68
CA GLN A 183 9.11 -3.65 8.00
C GLN A 183 7.64 -3.55 8.44
N ILE A 184 6.75 -3.52 7.50
CA ILE A 184 5.29 -3.57 7.71
C ILE A 184 4.77 -4.79 6.96
N ILE A 185 4.29 -5.79 7.69
CA ILE A 185 3.98 -7.10 7.13
C ILE A 185 2.62 -7.62 7.60
N SER A 186 1.77 -8.02 6.66
CA SER A 186 0.47 -8.63 6.94
C SER A 186 -0.42 -7.78 7.85
N CYS A 187 -0.33 -6.47 7.74
CA CYS A 187 -1.18 -5.53 8.46
C CYS A 187 -2.41 -5.17 7.62
N THR A 188 -3.51 -4.85 8.29
CA THR A 188 -4.72 -4.34 7.68
C THR A 188 -5.06 -2.98 8.27
N PHE A 189 -5.18 -1.98 7.41
CA PHE A 189 -5.60 -0.62 7.73
C PHE A 189 -6.94 -0.40 7.02
N TYR A 190 -7.98 -0.07 7.76
CA TYR A 190 -9.31 0.16 7.20
C TYR A 190 -9.97 1.39 7.82
N ASP A 191 -10.90 2.00 7.09
CA ASP A 191 -11.55 3.25 7.48
C ASP A 191 -10.56 4.38 7.81
N ILE A 192 -9.56 4.56 6.93
CA ILE A 192 -8.49 5.53 7.11
C ILE A 192 -8.87 6.86 6.45
N PHE A 193 -8.64 7.96 7.15
CA PHE A 193 -8.88 9.31 6.69
C PHE A 193 -7.58 10.08 6.46
N SER A 194 -7.62 11.01 5.51
CA SER A 194 -6.50 11.93 5.26
C SER A 194 -6.17 12.80 6.47
N THR A 195 -4.90 13.17 6.61
CA THR A 195 -4.45 14.07 7.69
C THR A 195 -5.05 15.46 7.61
N HIS A 196 -5.52 15.89 6.43
CA HIS A 196 -5.95 17.29 6.17
C HIS A 196 -4.91 18.37 6.54
N GLN A 197 -3.63 17.97 6.60
CA GLN A 197 -2.54 18.87 6.93
C GLN A 197 -1.65 19.12 5.71
N PHE A 198 -1.42 20.39 5.40
CA PHE A 198 -0.51 20.78 4.32
C PHE A 198 0.90 20.23 4.57
N GLY A 199 1.46 19.50 3.60
CA GLY A 199 2.82 18.96 3.66
C GLY A 199 2.99 17.72 4.57
N VAL A 200 1.89 17.10 5.03
CA VAL A 200 1.94 15.92 5.92
C VAL A 200 1.17 14.76 5.28
N SER A 201 1.81 13.62 5.14
CA SER A 201 1.20 12.40 4.59
C SER A 201 0.51 11.58 5.67
N THR A 202 -0.56 10.88 5.33
CA THR A 202 -1.22 9.92 6.24
C THR A 202 -0.35 8.68 6.48
N PHE A 203 0.37 8.23 5.45
CA PHE A 203 1.43 7.24 5.56
C PHE A 203 2.72 7.83 5.00
N GLU A 204 3.76 7.87 5.81
CA GLU A 204 5.09 8.33 5.40
C GLU A 204 6.11 7.22 5.64
N MET A 205 6.62 6.65 4.56
CA MET A 205 7.52 5.50 4.61
C MET A 205 8.75 5.74 3.73
N SER A 206 9.93 5.39 4.23
CA SER A 206 11.17 5.54 3.45
C SER A 206 12.14 4.40 3.71
N ASN A 207 12.64 3.77 2.64
CA ASN A 207 13.54 2.63 2.67
C ASN A 207 12.96 1.45 3.50
N VAL A 208 11.73 1.05 3.21
CA VAL A 208 10.97 0.06 3.97
C VAL A 208 10.63 -1.18 3.16
N LEU A 209 10.30 -2.27 3.86
CA LEU A 209 9.60 -3.42 3.31
C LEU A 209 8.12 -3.33 3.65
N PHE A 210 7.27 -3.18 2.65
CA PHE A 210 5.81 -3.11 2.78
C PHE A 210 5.18 -4.32 2.10
N LEU A 211 4.87 -5.37 2.87
CA LEU A 211 4.58 -6.70 2.33
C LEU A 211 3.23 -7.24 2.80
N ASN A 212 2.40 -7.72 1.85
CA ASN A 212 1.15 -8.42 2.11
C ASN A 212 0.16 -7.64 3.01
N ASN A 213 0.18 -6.32 2.93
CA ASN A 213 -0.72 -5.48 3.70
C ASN A 213 -2.02 -5.22 2.92
N VAL A 214 -3.04 -4.81 3.67
CA VAL A 214 -4.30 -4.30 3.10
C VAL A 214 -4.49 -2.87 3.60
N ILE A 215 -4.73 -1.93 2.67
CA ILE A 215 -5.25 -0.60 2.98
C ILE A 215 -6.60 -0.51 2.28
N ASP A 216 -7.66 -0.38 3.06
CA ASP A 216 -9.04 -0.38 2.57
C ASP A 216 -9.78 0.87 3.07
N THR A 217 -10.67 1.40 2.23
CA THR A 217 -11.49 2.56 2.53
C THR A 217 -10.65 3.79 2.93
N PHE A 218 -9.94 4.35 1.94
CA PHE A 218 -9.18 5.56 2.13
C PHE A 218 -9.96 6.79 1.63
N ALA A 219 -10.40 7.63 2.55
CA ALA A 219 -11.07 8.89 2.23
C ALA A 219 -10.05 10.03 2.11
N GLY A 220 -9.89 10.54 0.91
CA GLY A 220 -8.87 11.52 0.57
C GLY A 220 -9.14 12.95 1.02
N ALA A 221 -8.10 13.75 0.94
CA ALA A 221 -8.06 15.15 1.29
C ALA A 221 -8.94 16.05 0.41
N PRO A 222 -9.38 17.20 0.92
CA PRO A 222 -10.02 18.24 0.13
C PRO A 222 -9.04 18.89 -0.85
N ALA A 223 -9.60 19.54 -1.88
CA ALA A 223 -8.94 20.10 -3.06
C ALA A 223 -7.71 20.98 -2.87
N ASN A 224 -7.37 21.40 -1.67
CA ASN A 224 -6.31 22.38 -1.42
C ASN A 224 -5.03 21.80 -0.79
N ASN A 225 -4.92 20.47 -0.64
CA ASN A 225 -3.74 19.86 -0.05
C ASN A 225 -2.71 19.46 -1.11
N LEU A 226 -1.57 20.14 -1.11
CA LEU A 226 -0.36 19.78 -1.87
C LEU A 226 0.39 18.59 -1.21
N THR A 227 -0.34 17.58 -0.77
CA THR A 227 0.25 16.48 0.00
C THR A 227 0.04 15.15 -0.67
N ASN A 228 1.05 14.31 -0.57
CA ASN A 228 0.94 12.91 -0.96
C ASN A 228 0.39 12.12 0.22
N GLU A 229 -0.78 11.52 0.09
CA GLU A 229 -1.45 10.86 1.21
C GLU A 229 -0.72 9.59 1.66
N ILE A 230 -0.36 8.73 0.73
CA ILE A 230 0.50 7.58 0.98
C ILE A 230 1.81 7.82 0.25
N LYS A 231 2.86 8.12 1.00
CA LYS A 231 4.20 8.37 0.48
C LYS A 231 5.12 7.22 0.84
N ILE A 232 5.61 6.53 -0.18
CA ILE A 232 6.62 5.47 -0.03
C ILE A 232 7.82 5.86 -0.87
N ALA A 233 8.94 6.14 -0.24
CA ALA A 233 10.12 6.70 -0.90
C ALA A 233 11.36 5.83 -0.69
N GLY A 234 12.46 6.23 -1.31
CA GLY A 234 13.76 5.59 -1.21
C GLY A 234 13.78 4.19 -1.83
N ASN A 235 14.68 3.34 -1.36
CA ASN A 235 14.81 1.96 -1.85
C ASN A 235 13.79 1.03 -1.17
N SER A 236 12.50 1.40 -1.24
CA SER A 236 11.43 0.59 -0.65
C SER A 236 11.00 -0.53 -1.59
N PHE A 237 10.49 -1.61 -1.00
CA PHE A 237 9.95 -2.75 -1.69
C PHE A 237 8.48 -2.96 -1.27
N VAL A 238 7.57 -2.87 -2.24
CA VAL A 238 6.12 -2.94 -2.03
C VAL A 238 5.59 -4.14 -2.79
N MET A 239 5.22 -5.21 -2.07
CA MET A 239 4.85 -6.47 -2.72
C MET A 239 3.65 -7.14 -2.06
N GLY A 240 2.75 -7.68 -2.88
CA GLY A 240 1.64 -8.50 -2.45
C GLY A 240 0.56 -7.74 -1.67
N ASN A 241 0.57 -6.41 -1.72
CA ASN A 241 -0.38 -5.59 -0.97
C ASN A 241 -1.70 -5.43 -1.72
N LYS A 242 -2.75 -5.10 -0.96
CA LYS A 242 -4.05 -4.70 -1.49
C LYS A 242 -4.34 -3.26 -1.11
N PHE A 243 -4.64 -2.44 -2.09
CA PHE A 243 -5.09 -1.06 -1.95
C PHE A 243 -6.52 -1.00 -2.48
N LEU A 244 -7.49 -0.73 -1.60
CA LEU A 244 -8.92 -0.89 -1.90
C LEU A 244 -9.71 0.37 -1.58
N ASN A 245 -10.64 0.75 -2.47
CA ASN A 245 -11.66 1.79 -2.22
C ASN A 245 -11.08 3.18 -1.90
N PHE A 246 -10.15 3.64 -2.72
CA PHE A 246 -9.54 4.95 -2.59
C PHE A 246 -10.36 6.01 -3.33
N THR A 247 -10.72 7.08 -2.63
CA THR A 247 -11.46 8.19 -3.22
C THR A 247 -10.82 9.53 -2.85
N GLN A 248 -10.52 10.35 -3.85
CA GLN A 248 -10.10 11.73 -3.68
C GLN A 248 -11.28 12.64 -4.09
N LYS A 249 -11.57 13.69 -3.31
CA LYS A 249 -12.72 14.59 -3.60
C LYS A 249 -12.57 15.30 -4.93
N GLU A 250 -11.36 15.77 -5.20
CA GLU A 250 -10.97 16.41 -6.45
C GLU A 250 -9.56 16.02 -6.81
N GLN A 251 -9.21 15.95 -8.08
CA GLN A 251 -7.81 15.80 -8.49
C GLN A 251 -7.04 17.04 -8.04
N THR A 252 -6.18 16.88 -7.06
CA THR A 252 -5.40 17.94 -6.44
C THR A 252 -3.97 17.92 -6.96
N LEU A 253 -3.17 18.88 -6.54
CA LEU A 253 -1.74 18.95 -6.86
C LEU A 253 -0.90 17.87 -6.13
N GLY A 254 -1.51 17.04 -5.27
CA GLY A 254 -0.87 15.94 -4.55
C GLY A 254 -1.33 14.56 -5.03
N TYR A 255 -0.51 13.56 -4.79
CA TYR A 255 -0.81 12.19 -5.14
C TYR A 255 -1.51 11.44 -4.00
N MET A 256 -2.53 10.65 -4.33
CA MET A 256 -3.11 9.70 -3.37
C MET A 256 -2.09 8.63 -2.96
N LEU A 257 -1.31 8.14 -3.90
CA LEU A 257 -0.20 7.23 -3.68
C LEU A 257 1.02 7.72 -4.45
N GLN A 258 2.11 7.98 -3.75
CA GLN A 258 3.41 8.31 -4.33
C GLN A 258 4.44 7.25 -3.98
N THR A 259 5.04 6.65 -5.00
CA THR A 259 6.06 5.59 -4.84
C THR A 259 7.33 5.90 -5.64
N SER A 260 7.90 7.09 -5.48
CA SER A 260 9.12 7.49 -6.18
C SER A 260 10.31 6.58 -5.83
N THR A 261 10.98 6.02 -6.82
CA THR A 261 12.13 5.08 -6.71
C THR A 261 11.85 3.69 -6.15
N VAL A 262 10.60 3.29 -6.00
CA VAL A 262 10.13 2.05 -5.38
C VAL A 262 10.06 0.90 -6.39
N ILE A 263 10.23 -0.33 -5.91
CA ILE A 263 9.87 -1.55 -6.62
C ILE A 263 8.47 -1.97 -6.17
N PHE A 264 7.50 -1.91 -7.08
CA PHE A 264 6.07 -2.15 -6.83
C PHE A 264 5.62 -3.41 -7.59
N VAL A 265 5.49 -4.54 -6.89
CA VAL A 265 5.36 -5.87 -7.53
C VAL A 265 4.20 -6.67 -6.95
N ASN A 266 3.41 -7.31 -7.83
CA ASN A 266 2.35 -8.24 -7.46
C ASN A 266 1.33 -7.65 -6.47
N ASN A 267 1.05 -6.36 -6.57
CA ASN A 267 0.02 -5.71 -5.75
C ASN A 267 -1.34 -5.73 -6.46
N TYR A 268 -2.39 -5.63 -5.67
CA TYR A 268 -3.76 -5.53 -6.14
C TYR A 268 -4.33 -4.15 -5.77
N MET A 269 -4.78 -3.39 -6.75
CA MET A 269 -5.38 -2.07 -6.59
C MET A 269 -6.80 -2.09 -7.17
N SER A 270 -7.81 -1.68 -6.39
CA SER A 270 -9.20 -1.70 -6.84
C SER A 270 -10.06 -0.61 -6.21
N GLY A 271 -11.00 -0.06 -7.00
CA GLY A 271 -11.96 0.92 -6.49
C GLY A 271 -11.36 2.32 -6.32
N PHE A 272 -10.50 2.74 -7.24
CA PHE A 272 -9.90 4.09 -7.23
C PHE A 272 -10.79 5.07 -8.00
N THR A 273 -11.11 6.20 -7.38
CA THR A 273 -11.93 7.25 -7.97
C THR A 273 -11.30 8.63 -7.78
N ASN A 274 -11.14 9.40 -8.85
CA ASN A 274 -10.55 10.73 -8.90
C ASN A 274 -9.12 10.81 -8.33
N CYS A 275 -8.35 9.73 -8.39
CA CYS A 275 -7.04 9.66 -7.75
C CYS A 275 -5.90 9.99 -8.71
N SER A 276 -4.96 10.82 -8.25
CA SER A 276 -3.63 10.96 -8.86
C SER A 276 -2.64 10.02 -8.17
N ILE A 277 -1.89 9.26 -8.96
CA ILE A 277 -0.99 8.22 -8.50
C ILE A 277 0.37 8.41 -9.19
N ASP A 278 1.45 8.48 -8.42
CA ASP A 278 2.81 8.46 -8.94
C ASP A 278 3.43 7.09 -8.64
N LEU A 279 3.61 6.27 -9.66
CA LEU A 279 4.23 4.96 -9.55
C LEU A 279 5.66 5.03 -10.08
N GLY A 280 6.60 4.89 -9.18
CA GLY A 280 8.01 5.14 -9.44
C GLY A 280 8.73 4.18 -10.40
N LYS A 281 9.83 3.57 -9.94
CA LYS A 281 10.89 3.03 -10.81
C LYS A 281 10.55 1.71 -11.52
N LYS A 282 9.81 0.79 -10.86
CA LYS A 282 9.53 -0.53 -11.41
C LYS A 282 8.21 -1.08 -10.92
N ILE A 283 7.29 -1.30 -11.86
CA ILE A 283 5.89 -1.67 -11.61
C ILE A 283 5.61 -2.94 -12.41
N VAL A 284 5.59 -4.11 -11.75
CA VAL A 284 5.56 -5.41 -12.44
C VAL A 284 4.53 -6.36 -11.83
N GLY A 285 3.74 -7.01 -12.67
CA GLY A 285 2.85 -8.09 -12.27
C GLY A 285 1.68 -7.65 -11.38
N ASN A 286 1.31 -6.36 -11.40
CA ASN A 286 0.23 -5.85 -10.56
C ASN A 286 -1.13 -5.98 -11.27
N ILE A 287 -2.20 -6.00 -10.46
CA ILE A 287 -3.58 -5.96 -10.94
C ILE A 287 -4.21 -4.63 -10.54
N PHE A 288 -4.62 -3.86 -11.55
CA PHE A 288 -5.34 -2.60 -11.43
C PHE A 288 -6.79 -2.81 -11.86
N LYS A 289 -7.73 -2.76 -10.91
CA LYS A 289 -9.13 -3.07 -11.17
C LYS A 289 -10.04 -1.92 -10.75
N THR A 290 -10.92 -1.49 -11.66
CA THR A 290 -11.91 -0.43 -11.42
C THR A 290 -11.27 0.91 -11.03
N PHE A 291 -10.78 1.59 -12.05
CA PHE A 291 -10.26 2.95 -11.96
C PHE A 291 -11.21 3.90 -12.67
N THR A 292 -11.66 4.94 -11.99
CA THR A 292 -12.54 5.97 -12.54
C THR A 292 -11.91 7.35 -12.36
N ASP A 293 -11.72 8.09 -13.45
CA ASP A 293 -11.15 9.44 -13.47
C ASP A 293 -9.81 9.54 -12.70
N CYS A 294 -8.97 8.53 -12.85
CA CYS A 294 -7.65 8.48 -12.23
C CYS A 294 -6.54 8.81 -13.22
N SER A 295 -5.41 9.30 -12.71
CA SER A 295 -4.16 9.46 -13.46
C SER A 295 -3.03 8.70 -12.79
N ILE A 296 -2.16 8.09 -13.59
CA ILE A 296 -0.96 7.37 -13.14
C ILE A 296 0.26 7.98 -13.82
N ASP A 297 1.11 8.63 -13.06
CA ASP A 297 2.39 9.15 -13.53
C ASP A 297 3.47 8.08 -13.38
N ILE A 298 4.28 7.88 -14.43
CA ILE A 298 5.27 6.80 -14.50
C ILE A 298 6.60 7.34 -14.99
N SER A 299 7.67 7.00 -14.30
CA SER A 299 9.04 7.43 -14.65
C SER A 299 10.02 6.26 -14.75
N GLY A 300 9.59 5.06 -15.16
CA GLY A 300 10.44 3.89 -15.19
C GLY A 300 9.87 2.73 -16.01
N GLU A 301 9.80 1.55 -15.44
CA GLU A 301 9.27 0.34 -16.07
C GLU A 301 7.87 0.01 -15.55
N ILE A 302 6.92 -0.19 -16.47
CA ILE A 302 5.61 -0.77 -16.18
C ILE A 302 5.41 -1.99 -17.09
N SER A 303 5.52 -3.18 -16.52
CA SER A 303 5.49 -4.42 -17.30
C SER A 303 4.63 -5.51 -16.68
N ASP A 304 4.03 -6.32 -17.54
CA ASP A 304 3.27 -7.51 -17.17
C ASP A 304 2.13 -7.25 -16.18
N ASN A 305 1.54 -6.04 -16.22
CA ASN A 305 0.42 -5.69 -15.36
C ASN A 305 -0.91 -5.94 -16.07
N GLU A 306 -1.95 -6.20 -15.26
CA GLU A 306 -3.32 -6.31 -15.73
C GLU A 306 -4.17 -5.11 -15.29
N PHE A 307 -4.77 -4.40 -16.24
CA PHE A 307 -5.75 -3.34 -16.03
C PHE A 307 -7.12 -3.86 -16.52
N THR A 308 -8.10 -4.01 -15.61
CA THR A 308 -9.35 -4.69 -15.98
C THR A 308 -10.48 -3.74 -16.37
N THR A 309 -10.72 -2.67 -15.62
CA THR A 309 -11.78 -1.71 -15.93
C THR A 309 -11.30 -0.31 -15.65
N ILE A 310 -11.13 0.48 -16.70
CA ILE A 310 -10.69 1.86 -16.62
C ILE A 310 -11.77 2.73 -17.27
N THR A 311 -12.25 3.74 -16.56
CA THR A 311 -13.23 4.70 -17.06
C THR A 311 -12.68 6.12 -16.90
N GLN A 312 -12.55 6.86 -18.00
CA GLN A 312 -12.14 8.26 -18.01
C GLN A 312 -13.27 9.15 -18.52
N ASN A 313 -13.85 9.94 -17.63
CA ASN A 313 -14.85 10.95 -17.92
C ASN A 313 -14.26 12.38 -18.00
N THR A 314 -13.01 12.53 -17.55
CA THR A 314 -12.26 13.78 -17.55
C THR A 314 -11.20 13.81 -18.65
N LYS A 315 -10.66 14.99 -18.97
CA LYS A 315 -9.60 15.14 -19.98
C LYS A 315 -8.20 14.79 -19.48
N THR A 316 -8.09 14.35 -18.23
CA THR A 316 -6.80 13.95 -17.65
C THR A 316 -6.37 12.60 -18.23
N PRO A 317 -5.13 12.45 -18.72
CA PRO A 317 -4.61 11.17 -19.18
C PRO A 317 -4.66 10.11 -18.08
N PHE A 318 -4.96 8.87 -18.44
CA PHE A 318 -4.91 7.76 -17.49
C PHE A 318 -3.45 7.39 -17.16
N ILE A 319 -2.58 7.37 -18.15
CA ILE A 319 -1.14 7.18 -17.96
C ILE A 319 -0.39 8.36 -18.55
N SER A 320 0.45 8.99 -17.73
CA SER A 320 1.44 9.96 -18.17
C SER A 320 2.85 9.43 -17.92
N THR A 321 3.75 9.61 -18.88
CA THR A 321 5.14 9.18 -18.70
C THR A 321 6.10 10.35 -18.76
N THR A 322 7.11 10.31 -17.90
CA THR A 322 8.17 11.31 -17.87
C THR A 322 9.54 10.64 -18.05
N GLY A 323 10.37 11.20 -18.93
CA GLY A 323 11.72 10.68 -19.16
C GLY A 323 11.75 9.33 -19.89
N ILE A 324 12.75 8.52 -19.58
CA ILE A 324 12.93 7.19 -20.21
C ILE A 324 11.98 6.20 -19.53
N THR A 325 10.97 5.75 -20.27
CA THR A 325 9.92 4.86 -19.74
C THR A 325 9.76 3.63 -20.65
N LEU A 326 9.56 2.46 -20.03
CA LEU A 326 9.20 1.22 -20.72
C LEU A 326 7.78 0.79 -20.30
N ILE A 327 6.88 0.65 -21.28
CA ILE A 327 5.52 0.09 -21.09
C ILE A 327 5.44 -1.21 -21.89
N SER A 328 5.53 -2.37 -21.24
CA SER A 328 5.62 -3.63 -21.97
C SER A 328 4.78 -4.76 -21.36
N GLY A 329 4.25 -5.64 -22.21
CA GLY A 329 3.57 -6.85 -21.77
C GLY A 329 2.29 -6.62 -20.98
N ASN A 330 1.76 -5.40 -20.91
CA ASN A 330 0.58 -5.10 -20.11
C ASN A 330 -0.71 -5.49 -20.84
N ARG A 331 -1.73 -5.90 -20.07
CA ARG A 331 -3.06 -6.19 -20.56
C ARG A 331 -4.06 -5.16 -20.03
N MET A 332 -4.63 -4.34 -20.90
CA MET A 332 -5.71 -3.40 -20.58
C MET A 332 -7.03 -3.94 -21.16
N ALA A 333 -7.83 -4.62 -20.33
CA ALA A 333 -8.92 -5.45 -20.81
C ALA A 333 -10.21 -4.69 -21.15
N VAL A 334 -10.54 -3.63 -20.42
CA VAL A 334 -11.75 -2.82 -20.64
C VAL A 334 -11.41 -1.35 -20.41
N ILE A 335 -11.27 -0.62 -21.50
CA ILE A 335 -11.03 0.83 -21.47
C ILE A 335 -12.32 1.52 -21.92
N LYS A 336 -12.86 2.42 -21.10
CA LYS A 336 -14.01 3.28 -21.41
C LYS A 336 -13.54 4.73 -21.37
N ILE A 337 -13.59 5.38 -22.52
CA ILE A 337 -13.21 6.79 -22.66
C ILE A 337 -14.48 7.56 -22.99
N ASN A 338 -15.00 8.30 -22.01
CA ASN A 338 -16.22 9.11 -22.19
C ASN A 338 -15.89 10.59 -22.41
N ALA A 339 -14.68 11.02 -22.07
CA ALA A 339 -14.23 12.39 -22.27
C ALA A 339 -13.90 12.65 -23.74
N GLU A 340 -14.31 13.81 -24.23
CA GLU A 340 -13.85 14.36 -25.48
C GLU A 340 -12.48 15.05 -25.29
N TYR A 341 -11.64 15.08 -26.33
CA TYR A 341 -10.31 15.71 -26.31
C TYR A 341 -9.37 15.15 -25.23
N ILE A 342 -9.17 13.84 -25.25
CA ILE A 342 -8.30 13.15 -24.30
C ILE A 342 -7.17 12.40 -25.03
N ASP A 343 -6.00 12.44 -24.40
CA ASP A 343 -4.86 11.56 -24.66
C ASP A 343 -4.85 10.51 -23.54
N PHE A 344 -5.27 9.25 -23.81
CA PHE A 344 -5.43 8.26 -22.76
C PHE A 344 -4.08 7.81 -22.18
N ILE A 345 -3.07 7.63 -23.03
CA ILE A 345 -1.66 7.46 -22.64
C ILE A 345 -0.87 8.61 -23.25
N GLU A 346 -0.39 9.51 -22.43
CA GLU A 346 0.48 10.62 -22.84
C GLU A 346 1.95 10.23 -22.58
N CYS A 347 2.72 10.10 -23.65
CA CYS A 347 4.11 9.68 -23.59
C CYS A 347 5.05 10.87 -23.61
N GLY A 348 5.95 10.92 -22.63
CA GLY A 348 7.14 11.76 -22.69
C GLY A 348 8.13 11.27 -23.77
N ASN A 349 9.23 12.01 -23.90
CA ASN A 349 10.30 11.63 -24.81
C ASN A 349 11.02 10.34 -24.36
N TYR A 350 11.50 9.54 -25.31
CA TYR A 350 12.24 8.31 -25.09
C TYR A 350 11.39 7.17 -24.45
N THR A 351 10.10 7.15 -24.71
CA THR A 351 9.21 6.07 -24.23
C THR A 351 9.26 4.87 -25.18
N VAL A 352 9.27 3.66 -24.63
CA VAL A 352 9.12 2.41 -25.40
C VAL A 352 7.80 1.75 -24.97
N ILE A 353 6.94 1.45 -25.95
CA ILE A 353 5.65 0.77 -25.74
C ILE A 353 5.64 -0.49 -26.60
N CYS A 354 5.74 -1.67 -25.98
CA CYS A 354 5.81 -2.89 -26.75
C CYS A 354 5.11 -4.09 -26.12
N GLY A 355 4.55 -4.95 -26.96
CA GLY A 355 3.95 -6.21 -26.52
C GLY A 355 2.69 -6.05 -25.66
N ASN A 356 2.00 -4.91 -25.71
CA ASN A 356 0.82 -4.67 -24.88
C ASN A 356 -0.46 -5.08 -25.64
N TYR A 357 -1.48 -5.50 -24.87
CA TYR A 357 -2.85 -5.67 -25.35
C TYR A 357 -3.75 -4.58 -24.76
N MET A 358 -4.43 -3.82 -25.61
CA MET A 358 -5.35 -2.76 -25.20
C MET A 358 -6.72 -2.93 -25.87
N HIS A 359 -7.80 -3.01 -25.06
CA HIS A 359 -9.15 -3.14 -25.55
C HIS A 359 -10.01 -1.94 -25.14
N ILE A 360 -10.32 -1.10 -26.11
CA ILE A 360 -11.20 0.05 -25.96
C ILE A 360 -12.64 -0.42 -26.16
N SER A 361 -13.41 -0.49 -25.08
CA SER A 361 -14.79 -1.00 -25.07
C SER A 361 -15.82 0.10 -25.29
N ALA A 362 -15.50 1.36 -24.99
CA ALA A 362 -16.31 2.53 -25.27
C ALA A 362 -15.42 3.76 -25.49
N GLY A 363 -15.87 4.69 -26.29
CA GLY A 363 -15.21 5.97 -26.56
C GLY A 363 -16.22 7.06 -26.89
N PRO A 364 -15.79 8.34 -26.92
CA PRO A 364 -16.66 9.46 -27.26
C PRO A 364 -17.14 9.34 -28.72
N ALA A 365 -18.37 9.78 -28.96
CA ALA A 365 -18.94 9.78 -30.32
C ALA A 365 -18.37 10.88 -31.18
N SER A 366 -17.77 11.90 -30.59
CA SER A 366 -17.20 13.09 -31.23
C SER A 366 -16.00 13.62 -30.42
N GLY A 367 -15.24 14.52 -31.01
CA GLY A 367 -14.07 15.11 -30.42
C GLY A 367 -12.79 14.27 -30.59
N GLN A 368 -11.64 14.92 -30.48
CA GLN A 368 -10.35 14.28 -30.63
C GLN A 368 -10.10 13.34 -29.46
N CYS A 369 -9.74 12.09 -29.76
CA CYS A 369 -9.38 11.10 -28.76
C CYS A 369 -8.23 10.25 -29.28
N ASN A 370 -7.11 10.29 -28.57
CA ASN A 370 -5.96 9.47 -28.87
C ASN A 370 -5.78 8.39 -27.78
N LEU A 371 -5.60 7.13 -28.17
CA LEU A 371 -5.26 6.10 -27.21
C LEU A 371 -3.82 6.29 -26.72
N ILE A 372 -2.92 6.63 -27.62
CA ILE A 372 -1.51 6.94 -27.30
C ILE A 372 -1.14 8.23 -28.02
N THR A 373 -0.69 9.21 -27.27
CA THR A 373 -0.01 10.40 -27.81
C THR A 373 1.47 10.28 -27.53
N ALA A 374 2.25 10.17 -28.59
CA ALA A 374 3.68 9.86 -28.52
C ALA A 374 4.54 11.12 -28.55
N GLY A 375 5.36 11.32 -27.53
CA GLY A 375 6.45 12.31 -27.54
C GLY A 375 7.59 11.93 -28.52
N SER A 376 8.55 12.81 -28.68
CA SER A 376 9.71 12.59 -29.57
C SER A 376 10.56 11.39 -29.14
N LYS A 377 11.11 10.67 -30.11
CA LYS A 377 11.98 9.50 -29.90
C LYS A 377 11.29 8.34 -29.18
N THR A 378 9.99 8.20 -29.39
CA THR A 378 9.18 7.09 -28.86
C THR A 378 9.25 5.92 -29.84
N PHE A 379 9.26 4.70 -29.28
CA PHE A 379 9.21 3.46 -30.03
C PHE A 379 7.95 2.68 -29.62
N ILE A 380 7.06 2.39 -30.58
CA ILE A 380 5.79 1.68 -30.36
C ILE A 380 5.76 0.45 -31.27
N ALA A 381 5.90 -0.73 -30.69
CA ALA A 381 5.98 -1.94 -31.49
C ALA A 381 5.28 -3.15 -30.88
N ASP A 382 4.87 -4.08 -31.74
CA ASP A 382 4.36 -5.40 -31.35
C ASP A 382 3.15 -5.33 -30.39
N ASN A 383 2.35 -4.25 -30.45
CA ASN A 383 1.16 -4.10 -29.62
C ASN A 383 -0.09 -4.57 -30.40
N MET A 384 -1.09 -5.03 -29.63
CA MET A 384 -2.41 -5.35 -30.16
C MET A 384 -3.45 -4.39 -29.62
N PHE A 385 -4.10 -3.67 -30.52
CA PHE A 385 -5.15 -2.71 -30.20
C PHE A 385 -6.50 -3.23 -30.73
N ARG A 386 -7.50 -3.31 -29.86
CA ARG A 386 -8.87 -3.67 -30.23
C ARG A 386 -9.82 -2.55 -29.84
N ALA A 387 -10.53 -1.97 -30.79
CA ALA A 387 -11.51 -0.94 -30.55
C ALA A 387 -12.91 -1.40 -30.97
N MET A 388 -13.93 -1.10 -30.16
CA MET A 388 -15.33 -1.40 -30.48
C MET A 388 -15.86 -0.43 -31.55
N THR A 389 -16.86 -0.86 -32.32
CA THR A 389 -17.44 -0.10 -33.43
C THR A 389 -17.82 1.36 -33.10
N PRO A 390 -18.40 1.72 -31.95
CA PRO A 390 -18.70 3.11 -31.65
C PRO A 390 -17.44 4.00 -31.58
N VAL A 391 -16.30 3.44 -31.13
CA VAL A 391 -15.03 4.16 -31.05
C VAL A 391 -14.42 4.35 -32.43
N THR A 392 -14.46 3.31 -33.25
CA THR A 392 -13.91 3.36 -34.61
C THR A 392 -14.73 4.20 -35.58
N ALA A 393 -16.00 4.49 -35.21
CA ALA A 393 -16.86 5.37 -36.00
C ALA A 393 -16.57 6.88 -35.75
N ASN A 394 -15.85 7.23 -34.69
CA ASN A 394 -15.41 8.60 -34.46
C ASN A 394 -14.27 8.94 -35.41
N ALA A 395 -14.47 9.89 -36.30
CA ALA A 395 -13.46 10.30 -37.28
C ALA A 395 -12.20 10.93 -36.67
N ASP A 396 -12.33 11.47 -35.46
CA ASP A 396 -11.24 12.12 -34.73
C ASP A 396 -10.54 11.15 -33.71
N PHE A 397 -10.91 9.88 -33.73
CA PHE A 397 -10.24 8.87 -32.90
C PHE A 397 -8.97 8.36 -33.59
N SER A 398 -7.85 8.42 -32.88
CA SER A 398 -6.56 7.84 -33.29
C SER A 398 -6.07 6.81 -32.26
N ILE A 399 -5.58 5.67 -32.73
CA ILE A 399 -4.88 4.74 -31.84
C ILE A 399 -3.55 5.34 -31.41
N ILE A 400 -2.76 5.84 -32.37
CA ILE A 400 -1.50 6.50 -32.08
C ILE A 400 -1.51 7.86 -32.79
N TYR A 401 -1.24 8.91 -32.02
CA TYR A 401 -0.96 10.24 -32.53
C TYR A 401 0.49 10.60 -32.24
N SER A 402 1.23 11.07 -33.25
CA SER A 402 2.57 11.59 -33.07
C SER A 402 2.92 12.60 -34.14
N ASP A 403 3.42 13.74 -33.72
CA ASP A 403 3.98 14.78 -34.58
C ASP A 403 5.52 14.85 -34.54
N GLY A 404 6.14 13.98 -33.75
CA GLY A 404 7.58 13.92 -33.50
C GLY A 404 8.29 12.74 -34.16
N LYS A 405 9.58 12.57 -33.85
CA LYS A 405 10.40 11.46 -34.34
C LYS A 405 10.02 10.17 -33.59
N THR A 406 9.05 9.43 -34.12
CA THR A 406 8.52 8.19 -33.53
C THR A 406 8.69 7.03 -34.50
N VAL A 407 8.95 5.85 -33.97
CA VAL A 407 8.96 4.59 -34.74
C VAL A 407 7.76 3.75 -34.32
N VAL A 408 6.91 3.38 -35.30
CA VAL A 408 5.68 2.58 -35.08
C VAL A 408 5.76 1.35 -35.95
N LYS A 409 5.99 0.17 -35.35
CA LYS A 409 6.21 -1.07 -36.11
C LYS A 409 5.41 -2.26 -35.60
N ASN A 410 4.99 -3.13 -36.54
CA ASN A 410 4.43 -4.46 -36.26
C ASN A 410 3.21 -4.43 -35.29
N ASN A 411 2.49 -3.32 -35.18
CA ASN A 411 1.31 -3.28 -34.36
C ASN A 411 0.12 -3.85 -35.12
N VAL A 412 -0.83 -4.44 -34.39
CA VAL A 412 -2.05 -5.03 -34.96
C VAL A 412 -3.27 -4.33 -34.42
N THR A 413 -4.21 -3.93 -35.30
CA THR A 413 -5.46 -3.30 -34.88
C THR A 413 -6.64 -3.70 -35.77
N ASN A 414 -7.84 -3.77 -35.19
CA ASN A 414 -9.08 -3.91 -35.95
C ASN A 414 -9.64 -2.57 -36.48
N ALA A 415 -9.01 -1.44 -36.14
CA ALA A 415 -9.35 -0.15 -36.74
C ALA A 415 -8.82 -0.05 -38.18
N THR A 416 -9.39 0.84 -38.98
CA THR A 416 -9.01 1.06 -40.37
C THR A 416 -7.66 1.77 -40.51
N SER A 417 -7.18 2.42 -39.47
CA SER A 417 -5.88 3.08 -39.40
C SER A 417 -5.22 2.85 -38.04
N ILE A 418 -3.90 2.77 -38.04
CA ILE A 418 -3.11 2.70 -36.80
C ILE A 418 -2.95 4.08 -36.13
N GLY A 419 -3.15 5.18 -36.86
CA GLY A 419 -3.05 6.50 -36.26
C GLY A 419 -2.73 7.64 -37.24
N THR A 420 -2.40 8.79 -36.66
CA THR A 420 -2.02 10.03 -37.36
C THR A 420 -0.57 10.37 -37.03
N PHE A 421 0.24 10.63 -38.05
CA PHE A 421 1.68 10.77 -37.92
C PHE A 421 2.22 11.98 -38.68
N GLY A 422 3.16 12.70 -38.09
CA GLY A 422 3.94 13.74 -38.76
C GLY A 422 5.03 13.16 -39.68
N ASP A 423 5.60 13.99 -40.52
CA ASP A 423 6.55 13.64 -41.58
C ASP A 423 7.86 12.95 -41.09
N THR A 424 8.17 13.08 -39.81
CA THR A 424 9.39 12.51 -39.22
C THR A 424 9.19 11.15 -38.57
N CYS A 425 7.98 10.60 -38.63
CA CYS A 425 7.66 9.29 -38.11
C CYS A 425 8.04 8.17 -39.07
N VAL A 426 8.48 7.04 -38.55
CA VAL A 426 8.70 5.80 -39.33
C VAL A 426 7.57 4.84 -38.96
N VAL A 427 6.74 4.52 -39.95
CA VAL A 427 5.57 3.62 -39.77
C VAL A 427 5.73 2.42 -40.72
N ASP A 428 5.88 1.22 -40.16
CA ASP A 428 6.19 0.03 -40.95
C ASP A 428 5.62 -1.26 -40.35
N GLY A 429 5.24 -2.23 -41.17
CA GLY A 429 4.83 -3.56 -40.74
C GLY A 429 3.56 -3.66 -39.93
N ASN A 430 2.75 -2.58 -39.80
CA ASN A 430 1.52 -2.58 -39.02
C ASN A 430 0.36 -3.24 -39.81
N VAL A 431 -0.49 -3.99 -39.12
CA VAL A 431 -1.67 -4.67 -39.68
C VAL A 431 -2.94 -3.98 -39.16
N THR A 432 -3.82 -3.57 -40.06
CA THR A 432 -5.08 -2.90 -39.76
C THR A 432 -6.28 -3.66 -40.32
N GLY A 433 -7.48 -3.51 -39.72
CA GLY A 433 -8.74 -4.05 -40.24
C GLY A 433 -8.87 -5.58 -40.15
N TRP A 434 -8.30 -6.22 -39.17
CA TRP A 434 -8.40 -7.68 -38.96
C TRP A 434 -9.69 -8.11 -38.22
#